data_f9a35e2b072e71c92e71d19d569e1c00
#
_entry.id   f9a35e2b072e71c92e71d19d569e1c00
#
_cell.length_a   1.000
_cell.length_b   1.000
_cell.length_c   1.000
_cell.angle_alpha   90.00
_cell.angle_beta   90.00
_cell.angle_gamma   90.00
#
_symmetry.space_group_name_H-M   'P 1'
#
loop_
_entity.id
_entity.type
_entity.pdbx_description
1 polymer ?
#
loop_
_entity_poly.entity_id
_entity_poly.type
_entity_poly.pdbx_seq_one_letter_code
_entity_poly.pdbx_strand_id
1 'polypeptide(L)'
;MYLIGDVQGCDAPLQRLLDTIAFSPSRDTLYVLGDLVNRGPASDAVLRRLMGYGDAARCLLGNHDLHLLAVAYGARKAHRKDTLDGVLQAPDRESMLHWLRHQRMAMLEKLGSQKLLMVHAGVLPAWTATKTIALAREVEALLQSDAATDFFHTMYGNTPDHWDDAMQGNDRIRAIVNTLTRLRFCTVDGQMEFETKDSANAALPGFMPWFEVPGRRTAKHTVAFGHWSTLGWLGRHDVLALDSGCVWGGCLSALRVAAGGKDQPMEQELIQVKCPQAQKPGL
;
A
#
# COMPACT_ATOMS: atom_id res chain seq x y z
N MET A 1 4.00 10.81 -14.24
CA MET A 1 3.64 10.51 -12.85
C MET A 1 4.63 9.52 -12.26
N TYR A 2 4.78 9.50 -10.94
CA TYR A 2 5.70 8.61 -10.24
C TYR A 2 4.91 7.75 -9.25
N LEU A 3 5.18 6.44 -9.25
CA LEU A 3 4.69 5.51 -8.23
C LEU A 3 5.81 5.26 -7.24
N ILE A 4 5.56 5.39 -5.95
CA ILE A 4 6.57 5.17 -4.90
C ILE A 4 6.09 4.01 -4.02
N GLY A 5 6.99 3.08 -3.74
CA GLY A 5 6.74 1.98 -2.80
C GLY A 5 6.72 2.42 -1.34
N ASP A 6 6.78 1.46 -0.42
CA ASP A 6 6.68 1.65 1.02
C ASP A 6 7.75 2.60 1.56
N VAL A 7 7.32 3.71 2.16
CA VAL A 7 8.20 4.74 2.74
C VAL A 7 8.53 4.41 4.19
N GLN A 8 7.56 3.94 4.94
CA GLN A 8 7.70 3.47 6.33
C GLN A 8 8.52 4.43 7.21
N GLY A 9 8.16 5.73 7.24
CA GLY A 9 8.84 6.73 8.08
C GLY A 9 10.29 7.05 7.67
N CYS A 10 10.72 6.67 6.48
CA CYS A 10 12.07 6.93 5.96
C CYS A 10 12.13 8.26 5.20
N ASP A 11 11.92 9.40 5.87
CA ASP A 11 11.84 10.73 5.25
C ASP A 11 13.13 11.14 4.51
N ALA A 12 14.31 10.91 5.09
CA ALA A 12 15.56 11.27 4.43
C ALA A 12 15.81 10.49 3.11
N PRO A 13 15.56 9.18 3.01
CA PRO A 13 15.50 8.48 1.73
C PRO A 13 14.45 9.03 0.76
N LEU A 14 13.26 9.38 1.25
CA LEU A 14 12.22 10.00 0.43
C LEU A 14 12.69 11.33 -0.16
N GLN A 15 13.31 12.20 0.64
CA GLN A 15 13.89 13.45 0.14
C GLN A 15 14.91 13.19 -0.96
N ARG A 16 15.88 12.27 -0.75
CA ARG A 16 16.88 11.96 -1.78
C ARG A 16 16.27 11.42 -3.07
N LEU A 17 15.21 10.61 -2.95
CA LEU A 17 14.49 10.10 -4.12
C LEU A 17 13.83 11.24 -4.89
N LEU A 18 13.15 12.15 -4.18
CA LEU A 18 12.50 13.32 -4.77
C LEU A 18 13.51 14.27 -5.45
N ASP A 19 14.69 14.45 -4.84
CA ASP A 19 15.79 15.22 -5.44
C ASP A 19 16.32 14.53 -6.71
N THR A 20 16.50 13.22 -6.68
CA THR A 20 16.98 12.41 -7.81
C THR A 20 16.05 12.50 -9.02
N ILE A 21 14.73 12.46 -8.79
CA ILE A 21 13.74 12.59 -9.87
C ILE A 21 13.42 14.07 -10.20
N ALA A 22 14.07 15.03 -9.55
CA ALA A 22 13.80 16.46 -9.66
C ALA A 22 12.29 16.76 -9.54
N PHE A 23 11.64 16.18 -8.53
CA PHE A 23 10.20 16.31 -8.32
C PHE A 23 9.77 17.75 -8.15
N SER A 24 8.70 18.14 -8.84
CA SER A 24 8.07 19.45 -8.70
C SER A 24 6.55 19.27 -8.57
N PRO A 25 5.95 19.68 -7.43
CA PRO A 25 4.50 19.50 -7.20
C PRO A 25 3.62 20.29 -8.18
N SER A 26 4.17 21.29 -8.88
CA SER A 26 3.45 22.02 -9.93
C SER A 26 3.42 21.29 -11.28
N ARG A 27 4.25 20.26 -11.48
CA ARG A 27 4.41 19.54 -12.75
C ARG A 27 4.09 18.06 -12.61
N ASP A 28 4.45 17.47 -11.47
CA ASP A 28 4.46 16.04 -11.27
C ASP A 28 3.39 15.61 -10.27
N THR A 29 2.98 14.36 -10.38
CA THR A 29 2.11 13.71 -9.37
C THR A 29 2.82 12.48 -8.83
N LEU A 30 2.89 12.37 -7.50
CA LEU A 30 3.32 11.19 -6.77
C LEU A 30 2.11 10.32 -6.42
N TYR A 31 2.26 9.02 -6.56
CA TYR A 31 1.35 8.00 -6.02
C TYR A 31 2.14 7.14 -5.06
N VAL A 32 1.92 7.30 -3.76
CA VAL A 32 2.60 6.48 -2.73
C VAL A 32 1.71 5.28 -2.41
N LEU A 33 2.25 4.08 -2.57
CA LEU A 33 1.48 2.83 -2.55
C LEU A 33 1.18 2.30 -1.14
N GLY A 34 1.14 3.17 -0.14
CA GLY A 34 0.83 2.85 1.25
C GLY A 34 2.08 2.63 2.11
N ASP A 35 1.85 2.27 3.38
CA ASP A 35 2.86 2.17 4.41
C ASP A 35 3.75 3.43 4.46
N LEU A 36 3.11 4.57 4.72
CA LEU A 36 3.77 5.86 4.83
C LEU A 36 4.59 5.95 6.13
N VAL A 37 4.10 5.31 7.19
CA VAL A 37 4.57 5.45 8.57
C VAL A 37 5.09 4.13 9.14
N ASN A 38 5.61 4.24 10.39
CA ASN A 38 6.12 3.14 11.20
C ASN A 38 7.47 2.59 10.72
N ARG A 39 8.13 1.82 11.58
CA ARG A 39 9.42 1.15 11.36
C ARG A 39 10.61 2.10 11.18
N GLY A 40 10.53 3.08 10.32
CA GLY A 40 11.55 4.11 10.13
C GLY A 40 11.46 5.24 11.17
N PRO A 41 12.45 6.13 11.23
CA PRO A 41 12.64 7.04 12.36
C PRO A 41 11.80 8.33 12.31
N ALA A 42 11.14 8.67 11.18
CA ALA A 42 10.61 10.00 10.95
C ALA A 42 9.22 9.96 10.28
N SER A 43 8.28 9.20 10.87
CA SER A 43 6.91 9.05 10.35
C SER A 43 6.16 10.39 10.26
N ASP A 44 6.34 11.26 11.24
CA ASP A 44 5.75 12.60 11.28
C ASP A 44 6.28 13.52 10.16
N ALA A 45 7.58 13.43 9.86
CA ALA A 45 8.18 14.20 8.76
C ALA A 45 7.65 13.73 7.40
N VAL A 46 7.50 12.41 7.19
CA VAL A 46 6.88 11.86 5.98
C VAL A 46 5.45 12.38 5.81
N LEU A 47 4.63 12.31 6.87
CA LEU A 47 3.24 12.79 6.79
C LEU A 47 3.19 14.29 6.47
N ARG A 48 3.96 15.14 7.18
CA ARG A 48 3.99 16.59 6.92
C ARG A 48 4.42 16.91 5.49
N ARG A 49 5.42 16.19 4.97
CA ARG A 49 5.89 16.36 3.59
C ARG A 49 4.79 16.06 2.59
N LEU A 50 4.14 14.89 2.70
CA LEU A 50 3.09 14.48 1.79
C LEU A 50 1.86 15.38 1.89
N MET A 51 1.48 15.79 3.11
CA MET A 51 0.44 16.80 3.34
C MET A 51 0.76 18.14 2.66
N GLY A 52 2.02 18.57 2.75
CA GLY A 52 2.49 19.82 2.15
C GLY A 52 2.45 19.84 0.61
N TYR A 53 2.44 18.67 -0.04
CA TYR A 53 2.31 18.58 -1.49
C TYR A 53 0.85 18.64 -1.99
N GLY A 54 -0.14 18.56 -1.09
CA GLY A 54 -1.55 18.63 -1.45
C GLY A 54 -1.90 17.59 -2.54
N ASP A 55 -2.60 18.03 -3.58
CA ASP A 55 -3.07 17.17 -4.68
C ASP A 55 -1.94 16.56 -5.54
N ALA A 56 -0.70 17.06 -5.41
CA ALA A 56 0.45 16.48 -6.08
C ALA A 56 0.94 15.18 -5.42
N ALA A 57 0.52 14.87 -4.18
CA ALA A 57 0.78 13.61 -3.51
C ALA A 57 -0.54 12.87 -3.24
N ARG A 58 -0.72 11.74 -3.89
CA ARG A 58 -1.88 10.84 -3.73
C ARG A 58 -1.39 9.57 -3.06
N CYS A 59 -1.93 9.28 -1.88
CA CYS A 59 -1.45 8.17 -1.05
C CYS A 59 -2.50 7.09 -0.90
N LEU A 60 -2.03 5.84 -0.87
CA LEU A 60 -2.79 4.70 -0.39
C LEU A 60 -2.54 4.51 1.11
N LEU A 61 -3.47 3.84 1.77
CA LEU A 61 -3.28 3.31 3.11
C LEU A 61 -2.71 1.89 3.03
N GLY A 62 -1.62 1.67 3.74
CA GLY A 62 -1.08 0.35 4.02
C GLY A 62 -1.49 -0.16 5.41
N ASN A 63 -1.05 -1.37 5.74
CA ASN A 63 -1.36 -1.96 7.05
C ASN A 63 -0.69 -1.20 8.21
N HIS A 64 0.48 -0.58 8.00
CA HIS A 64 1.13 0.26 9.01
C HIS A 64 0.41 1.59 9.25
N ASP A 65 -0.19 2.16 8.24
CA ASP A 65 -1.00 3.38 8.34
C ASP A 65 -2.28 3.12 9.13
N LEU A 66 -2.98 2.02 8.83
CA LEU A 66 -4.16 1.58 9.59
C LEU A 66 -3.78 1.22 11.04
N HIS A 67 -2.60 0.66 11.26
CA HIS A 67 -2.10 0.38 12.60
C HIS A 67 -1.85 1.67 13.41
N LEU A 68 -1.25 2.70 12.81
CA LEU A 68 -1.11 4.01 13.46
C LEU A 68 -2.47 4.55 13.88
N LEU A 69 -3.48 4.51 13.01
CA LEU A 69 -4.83 4.95 13.34
C LEU A 69 -5.41 4.14 14.51
N ALA A 70 -5.30 2.81 14.50
CA ALA A 70 -5.78 1.97 15.58
C ALA A 70 -5.10 2.27 16.94
N VAL A 71 -3.81 2.55 16.94
CA VAL A 71 -3.07 2.96 18.15
C VAL A 71 -3.51 4.35 18.61
N ALA A 72 -3.62 5.30 17.70
CA ALA A 72 -3.99 6.68 17.99
C ALA A 72 -5.40 6.81 18.58
N TYR A 73 -6.33 5.97 18.13
CA TYR A 73 -7.72 5.91 18.64
C TYR A 73 -7.91 4.93 19.81
N GLY A 74 -6.82 4.39 20.37
CA GLY A 74 -6.87 3.56 21.58
C GLY A 74 -7.34 2.11 21.37
N ALA A 75 -7.54 1.69 20.13
CA ALA A 75 -7.97 0.32 19.81
C ALA A 75 -6.85 -0.72 19.98
N ARG A 76 -5.61 -0.27 19.94
CA ARG A 76 -4.41 -1.11 20.15
C ARG A 76 -3.36 -0.36 20.98
N LYS A 77 -2.56 -1.10 21.73
CA LYS A 77 -1.31 -0.59 22.29
C LYS A 77 -0.22 -0.65 21.23
N ALA A 78 0.64 0.37 21.18
CA ALA A 78 1.81 0.34 20.34
C ALA A 78 2.66 -0.90 20.66
N HIS A 79 3.17 -1.56 19.63
CA HIS A 79 4.09 -2.66 19.78
C HIS A 79 5.50 -2.13 20.07
N ARG A 80 6.34 -2.89 20.80
CA ARG A 80 7.72 -2.49 21.17
C ARG A 80 8.59 -2.04 19.98
N LYS A 81 8.28 -2.53 18.76
CA LYS A 81 9.02 -2.21 17.53
C LYS A 81 8.39 -1.07 16.73
N ASP A 82 7.27 -0.53 17.17
CA ASP A 82 6.67 0.62 16.50
C ASP A 82 7.48 1.88 16.76
N THR A 83 7.52 2.75 15.76
CA THR A 83 8.21 4.04 15.78
C THR A 83 7.19 5.15 15.53
N LEU A 84 6.07 5.10 16.25
CA LEU A 84 4.91 5.96 16.04
C LEU A 84 4.90 7.20 16.94
N ASP A 85 5.78 7.26 17.95
CA ASP A 85 5.79 8.33 18.97
C ASP A 85 5.91 9.72 18.36
N GLY A 86 6.72 9.88 17.30
CA GLY A 86 6.86 11.15 16.59
C GLY A 86 5.53 11.73 16.08
N VAL A 87 4.60 10.85 15.66
CA VAL A 87 3.24 11.25 15.27
C VAL A 87 2.32 11.38 16.47
N LEU A 88 2.33 10.41 17.38
CA LEU A 88 1.38 10.32 18.49
C LEU A 88 1.56 11.47 19.51
N GLN A 89 2.78 12.01 19.64
CA GLN A 89 3.13 13.12 20.56
C GLN A 89 3.27 14.47 19.85
N ALA A 90 3.07 14.52 18.53
CA ALA A 90 3.21 15.74 17.76
C ALA A 90 2.12 16.78 18.11
N PRO A 91 2.44 18.08 18.11
CA PRO A 91 1.45 19.13 18.35
C PRO A 91 0.38 19.20 17.26
N ASP A 92 0.70 18.77 16.04
CA ASP A 92 -0.19 18.69 14.86
C ASP A 92 -0.73 17.28 14.61
N ARG A 93 -0.67 16.40 15.62
CA ARG A 93 -1.14 15.02 15.57
C ARG A 93 -2.54 14.89 14.94
N GLU A 94 -3.49 15.67 15.41
CA GLU A 94 -4.90 15.56 14.95
C GLU A 94 -5.03 15.89 13.45
N SER A 95 -4.26 16.85 12.95
CA SER A 95 -4.22 17.18 11.53
C SER A 95 -3.64 16.03 10.69
N MET A 96 -2.56 15.39 11.17
CA MET A 96 -1.94 14.23 10.51
C MET A 96 -2.90 13.03 10.50
N LEU A 97 -3.54 12.70 11.62
CA LEU A 97 -4.50 11.60 11.70
C LEU A 97 -5.74 11.85 10.84
N HIS A 98 -6.25 13.08 10.85
CA HIS A 98 -7.37 13.47 10.01
C HIS A 98 -7.00 13.31 8.52
N TRP A 99 -5.85 13.84 8.08
CA TRP A 99 -5.38 13.69 6.71
C TRP A 99 -5.21 12.22 6.33
N LEU A 100 -4.60 11.40 7.21
CA LEU A 100 -4.35 9.98 6.95
C LEU A 100 -5.65 9.20 6.76
N ARG A 101 -6.68 9.44 7.59
CA ARG A 101 -8.01 8.81 7.46
C ARG A 101 -8.71 9.10 6.12
N HIS A 102 -8.30 10.14 5.41
CA HIS A 102 -8.87 10.54 4.12
C HIS A 102 -8.07 10.02 2.93
N GLN A 103 -7.01 9.25 3.16
CA GLN A 103 -6.28 8.63 2.06
C GLN A 103 -7.04 7.43 1.50
N ARG A 104 -6.61 6.94 0.34
CA ARG A 104 -7.33 5.92 -0.43
C ARG A 104 -6.90 4.51 -0.05
N MET A 105 -7.79 3.54 -0.24
CA MET A 105 -7.49 2.11 -0.15
C MET A 105 -7.12 1.50 -1.51
N ALA A 106 -7.61 2.09 -2.59
CA ALA A 106 -7.24 1.74 -3.96
C ALA A 106 -7.44 2.93 -4.89
N MET A 107 -6.67 3.01 -5.97
CA MET A 107 -6.82 4.02 -7.02
C MET A 107 -6.78 3.37 -8.40
N LEU A 108 -7.50 3.96 -9.36
CA LEU A 108 -7.52 3.50 -10.75
C LEU A 108 -7.33 4.71 -11.67
N GLU A 109 -6.21 4.72 -12.37
CA GLU A 109 -5.87 5.79 -13.32
C GLU A 109 -5.90 5.26 -14.76
N LYS A 110 -6.16 6.16 -15.70
CA LYS A 110 -6.12 5.88 -17.13
C LYS A 110 -4.88 6.53 -17.73
N LEU A 111 -4.03 5.73 -18.35
CA LEU A 111 -2.82 6.15 -19.05
C LEU A 111 -2.94 5.73 -20.52
N GLY A 112 -3.32 6.67 -21.38
CA GLY A 112 -3.64 6.36 -22.78
C GLY A 112 -4.80 5.39 -22.88
N SER A 113 -4.59 4.24 -23.53
CA SER A 113 -5.56 3.15 -23.63
C SER A 113 -5.55 2.18 -22.44
N GLN A 114 -4.54 2.25 -21.58
CA GLN A 114 -4.34 1.32 -20.48
C GLN A 114 -4.91 1.85 -19.16
N LYS A 115 -5.24 0.92 -18.25
CA LYS A 115 -5.66 1.22 -16.89
C LYS A 115 -4.61 0.72 -15.91
N LEU A 116 -4.24 1.57 -14.98
CA LEU A 116 -3.34 1.30 -13.86
C LEU A 116 -4.14 1.26 -12.58
N LEU A 117 -4.30 0.08 -12.01
CA LEU A 117 -4.88 -0.13 -10.68
C LEU A 117 -3.75 -0.07 -9.66
N MET A 118 -3.93 0.70 -8.60
CA MET A 118 -2.97 0.81 -7.50
C MET A 118 -3.64 0.34 -6.22
N VAL A 119 -2.99 -0.60 -5.52
CA VAL A 119 -3.38 -1.12 -4.20
C VAL A 119 -2.13 -1.22 -3.33
N HIS A 120 -2.28 -1.32 -2.00
CA HIS A 120 -1.09 -1.48 -1.18
C HIS A 120 -0.50 -2.89 -1.29
N ALA A 121 -1.29 -3.96 -1.16
CA ALA A 121 -0.78 -5.34 -1.18
C ALA A 121 -1.26 -6.17 -2.37
N GLY A 122 -2.54 -6.43 -2.50
CA GLY A 122 -3.02 -7.32 -3.55
C GLY A 122 -4.49 -7.18 -3.91
N VAL A 123 -4.91 -8.00 -4.87
CA VAL A 123 -6.30 -8.07 -5.35
C VAL A 123 -6.69 -9.53 -5.48
N LEU A 124 -7.84 -9.91 -4.93
CA LEU A 124 -8.35 -11.28 -5.10
C LEU A 124 -8.62 -11.62 -6.58
N PRO A 125 -8.37 -12.86 -7.01
CA PRO A 125 -8.53 -13.26 -8.41
C PRO A 125 -9.93 -12.97 -8.98
N ALA A 126 -10.97 -13.11 -8.16
CA ALA A 126 -12.35 -12.87 -8.54
C ALA A 126 -12.74 -11.39 -8.65
N TRP A 127 -11.88 -10.45 -8.24
CA TRP A 127 -12.21 -9.03 -8.27
C TRP A 127 -11.75 -8.37 -9.57
N THR A 128 -12.66 -7.62 -10.20
CA THR A 128 -12.29 -6.70 -11.28
C THR A 128 -11.71 -5.41 -10.71
N ALA A 129 -11.01 -4.62 -11.50
CA ALA A 129 -10.54 -3.30 -11.07
C ALA A 129 -11.69 -2.40 -10.58
N THR A 130 -12.83 -2.42 -11.26
CA THR A 130 -14.02 -1.64 -10.84
C THR A 130 -14.57 -2.12 -9.51
N LYS A 131 -14.66 -3.46 -9.29
CA LYS A 131 -15.09 -4.02 -8.01
C LYS A 131 -14.10 -3.66 -6.90
N THR A 132 -12.80 -3.75 -7.15
CA THR A 132 -11.76 -3.36 -6.18
C THR A 132 -11.94 -1.92 -5.72
N ILE A 133 -12.18 -0.99 -6.64
CA ILE A 133 -12.45 0.43 -6.28
C ILE A 133 -13.74 0.59 -5.51
N ALA A 134 -14.81 -0.14 -5.86
CA ALA A 134 -16.07 -0.07 -5.13
C ALA A 134 -15.91 -0.55 -3.68
N LEU A 135 -15.21 -1.67 -3.47
CA LEU A 135 -14.94 -2.22 -2.14
C LEU A 135 -13.97 -1.32 -1.33
N ALA A 136 -12.97 -0.74 -1.97
CA ALA A 136 -12.08 0.24 -1.34
C ALA A 136 -12.86 1.43 -0.77
N ARG A 137 -13.84 1.94 -1.52
CA ARG A 137 -14.69 3.05 -1.07
C ARG A 137 -15.56 2.71 0.14
N GLU A 138 -15.96 1.45 0.34
CA GLU A 138 -16.67 1.04 1.56
C GLU A 138 -15.80 1.26 2.80
N VAL A 139 -14.52 0.86 2.72
CA VAL A 139 -13.54 1.06 3.80
C VAL A 139 -13.22 2.56 3.99
N GLU A 140 -13.01 3.30 2.90
CA GLU A 140 -12.73 4.74 2.92
C GLU A 140 -13.88 5.51 3.60
N ALA A 141 -15.11 5.21 3.25
CA ALA A 141 -16.30 5.83 3.87
C ALA A 141 -16.39 5.51 5.37
N LEU A 142 -16.11 4.27 5.76
CA LEU A 142 -16.08 3.86 7.17
C LEU A 142 -14.98 4.60 7.94
N LEU A 143 -13.76 4.67 7.41
CA LEU A 143 -12.63 5.38 8.03
C LEU A 143 -12.93 6.87 8.24
N GLN A 144 -13.72 7.49 7.37
CA GLN A 144 -14.09 8.90 7.45
C GLN A 144 -15.30 9.16 8.35
N SER A 145 -16.01 8.12 8.81
CA SER A 145 -17.19 8.21 9.66
C SER A 145 -16.83 8.13 11.16
N ASP A 146 -17.81 8.39 12.02
CA ASP A 146 -17.70 8.22 13.47
C ASP A 146 -17.54 6.75 13.88
N ALA A 147 -17.98 5.80 13.04
CA ALA A 147 -17.83 4.36 13.28
C ALA A 147 -16.39 3.84 13.06
N ALA A 148 -15.46 4.67 12.62
CA ALA A 148 -14.05 4.27 12.42
C ALA A 148 -13.41 3.71 13.69
N THR A 149 -13.71 4.29 14.86
CA THR A 149 -13.16 3.84 16.15
C THR A 149 -13.58 2.40 16.46
N ASP A 150 -14.84 2.06 16.28
CA ASP A 150 -15.34 0.69 16.49
C ASP A 150 -14.70 -0.29 15.51
N PHE A 151 -14.51 0.14 14.26
CA PHE A 151 -13.82 -0.67 13.26
C PHE A 151 -12.36 -0.95 13.66
N PHE A 152 -11.61 0.02 14.18
CA PHE A 152 -10.21 -0.21 14.60
C PHE A 152 -10.10 -1.28 15.70
N HIS A 153 -11.11 -1.46 16.55
CA HIS A 153 -11.17 -2.55 17.53
C HIS A 153 -11.36 -3.93 16.89
N THR A 154 -11.96 -4.00 15.71
CA THR A 154 -12.36 -5.26 15.04
C THR A 154 -11.57 -5.57 13.78
N MET A 155 -10.71 -4.67 13.30
CA MET A 155 -10.03 -4.83 12.00
C MET A 155 -8.96 -5.91 11.97
N TYR A 156 -8.42 -6.30 13.12
CA TYR A 156 -7.35 -7.30 13.20
C TYR A 156 -7.88 -8.71 13.11
N GLY A 157 -7.05 -9.60 12.58
CA GLY A 157 -7.33 -11.02 12.46
C GLY A 157 -7.11 -11.53 11.03
N ASN A 158 -6.96 -12.86 10.91
CA ASN A 158 -6.74 -13.55 9.64
C ASN A 158 -8.03 -14.14 9.07
N THR A 159 -9.14 -13.99 9.76
CA THR A 159 -10.46 -14.47 9.33
C THR A 159 -11.44 -13.31 9.19
N PRO A 160 -12.32 -13.35 8.14
CA PRO A 160 -12.38 -14.38 7.11
C PRO A 160 -11.16 -14.37 6.19
N ASP A 161 -10.73 -15.54 5.73
CA ASP A 161 -9.61 -15.74 4.79
C ASP A 161 -10.09 -15.94 3.33
N HIS A 162 -11.37 -15.77 3.09
CA HIS A 162 -12.01 -15.85 1.79
C HIS A 162 -12.98 -14.69 1.58
N TRP A 163 -13.44 -14.52 0.37
CA TRP A 163 -14.42 -13.51 0.00
C TRP A 163 -15.74 -14.14 -0.44
N ASP A 164 -16.84 -13.60 0.09
CA ASP A 164 -18.18 -13.84 -0.41
C ASP A 164 -18.90 -12.49 -0.56
N ASP A 165 -19.59 -12.30 -1.67
CA ASP A 165 -20.37 -11.07 -1.93
C ASP A 165 -21.53 -10.86 -0.94
N ALA A 166 -22.02 -11.93 -0.30
CA ALA A 166 -23.03 -11.90 0.74
C ALA A 166 -22.53 -11.47 2.12
N MET A 167 -21.20 -11.38 2.33
CA MET A 167 -20.61 -10.92 3.59
C MET A 167 -21.14 -9.55 4.00
N GLN A 168 -21.34 -9.37 5.31
CA GLN A 168 -21.85 -8.13 5.90
C GLN A 168 -20.97 -7.69 7.09
N GLY A 169 -21.16 -6.43 7.53
CA GLY A 169 -20.57 -5.88 8.74
C GLY A 169 -19.03 -5.96 8.78
N ASN A 170 -18.49 -6.22 9.98
CA ASN A 170 -17.05 -6.19 10.22
C ASN A 170 -16.28 -7.25 9.44
N ASP A 171 -16.86 -8.42 9.20
CA ASP A 171 -16.18 -9.48 8.44
C ASP A 171 -15.98 -9.07 6.98
N ARG A 172 -16.99 -8.42 6.37
CA ARG A 172 -16.87 -7.85 5.03
C ARG A 172 -15.74 -6.83 4.95
N ILE A 173 -15.74 -5.85 5.86
CA ILE A 173 -14.73 -4.78 5.87
C ILE A 173 -13.34 -5.36 6.14
N ARG A 174 -13.19 -6.30 7.09
CA ARG A 174 -11.92 -6.96 7.39
C ARG A 174 -11.39 -7.77 6.20
N ALA A 175 -12.24 -8.50 5.48
CA ALA A 175 -11.83 -9.20 4.26
C ALA A 175 -11.30 -8.24 3.19
N ILE A 176 -11.96 -7.09 3.00
CA ILE A 176 -11.50 -6.05 2.06
C ILE A 176 -10.14 -5.49 2.50
N VAL A 177 -10.02 -5.10 3.77
CA VAL A 177 -8.76 -4.55 4.33
C VAL A 177 -7.63 -5.56 4.22
N ASN A 178 -7.86 -6.82 4.64
CA ASN A 178 -6.84 -7.87 4.55
C ASN A 178 -6.39 -8.11 3.10
N THR A 179 -7.31 -8.12 2.15
CA THR A 179 -6.98 -8.23 0.73
C THR A 179 -6.11 -7.07 0.26
N LEU A 180 -6.56 -5.84 0.48
CA LEU A 180 -5.91 -4.66 -0.07
C LEU A 180 -4.59 -4.31 0.63
N THR A 181 -4.41 -4.74 1.90
CA THR A 181 -3.24 -4.32 2.69
C THR A 181 -2.33 -5.45 3.17
N ARG A 182 -2.69 -6.73 2.97
CA ARG A 182 -1.90 -7.85 3.52
C ARG A 182 -1.71 -9.03 2.55
N LEU A 183 -2.52 -9.13 1.49
CA LEU A 183 -2.51 -10.28 0.58
C LEU A 183 -1.18 -10.44 -0.15
N ARG A 184 -0.55 -11.61 -0.01
CA ARG A 184 0.59 -12.07 -0.80
C ARG A 184 0.25 -13.32 -1.58
N PHE A 185 -0.24 -14.34 -0.89
CA PHE A 185 -0.57 -15.66 -1.43
C PHE A 185 -2.06 -15.96 -1.31
N CYS A 186 -2.59 -16.63 -2.31
CA CYS A 186 -3.93 -17.21 -2.24
C CYS A 186 -4.01 -18.49 -3.08
N THR A 187 -5.08 -19.25 -2.89
CA THR A 187 -5.45 -20.36 -3.78
C THR A 187 -6.08 -19.83 -5.06
N VAL A 188 -6.30 -20.70 -6.05
CA VAL A 188 -7.02 -20.36 -7.28
C VAL A 188 -8.44 -19.86 -7.01
N ASP A 189 -9.08 -20.32 -5.95
CA ASP A 189 -10.42 -19.93 -5.53
C ASP A 189 -10.43 -18.67 -4.63
N GLY A 190 -9.23 -18.13 -4.33
CA GLY A 190 -9.09 -16.88 -3.57
C GLY A 190 -9.08 -17.05 -2.06
N GLN A 191 -8.81 -18.24 -1.50
CA GLN A 191 -8.51 -18.38 -0.08
C GLN A 191 -7.16 -17.71 0.20
N MET A 192 -7.12 -16.77 1.14
CA MET A 192 -5.95 -15.95 1.47
C MET A 192 -5.07 -16.63 2.52
N GLU A 193 -3.75 -16.47 2.38
CA GLU A 193 -2.74 -16.92 3.33
C GLU A 193 -1.95 -15.71 3.84
N PHE A 194 -1.76 -15.57 5.16
CA PHE A 194 -1.19 -14.38 5.80
C PHE A 194 0.06 -14.62 6.65
N GLU A 195 0.46 -15.86 6.86
CA GLU A 195 1.60 -16.20 7.73
C GLU A 195 2.93 -16.17 6.98
N THR A 196 2.93 -16.56 5.70
CA THR A 196 4.13 -16.56 4.86
C THR A 196 4.46 -15.13 4.43
N LYS A 197 5.67 -14.66 4.80
CA LYS A 197 6.16 -13.29 4.53
C LYS A 197 7.43 -13.28 3.69
N ASP A 198 7.85 -14.41 3.21
CA ASP A 198 9.07 -14.61 2.44
C ASP A 198 8.84 -14.37 0.93
N SER A 199 9.82 -14.74 0.10
CA SER A 199 9.78 -14.57 -1.36
C SER A 199 8.62 -15.33 -2.03
N ALA A 200 8.36 -15.05 -3.30
CA ALA A 200 7.31 -15.71 -4.07
C ALA A 200 7.41 -17.25 -4.09
N ASN A 201 8.63 -17.78 -3.95
CA ASN A 201 8.88 -19.23 -3.95
C ASN A 201 8.56 -19.93 -2.61
N ALA A 202 8.21 -19.17 -1.58
CA ALA A 202 7.88 -19.72 -0.26
C ALA A 202 6.39 -20.08 -0.13
N ALA A 203 5.61 -20.05 -1.20
CA ALA A 203 4.20 -20.40 -1.18
C ALA A 203 3.95 -21.81 -0.63
N LEU A 204 2.97 -21.94 0.26
CA LEU A 204 2.51 -23.23 0.74
C LEU A 204 1.88 -24.06 -0.40
N PRO A 205 1.83 -25.40 -0.29
CA PRO A 205 1.15 -26.23 -1.27
C PRO A 205 -0.30 -25.77 -1.50
N GLY A 206 -0.68 -25.59 -2.77
CA GLY A 206 -2.00 -25.08 -3.16
C GLY A 206 -2.15 -23.55 -3.19
N PHE A 207 -1.18 -22.82 -2.65
CA PHE A 207 -1.13 -21.36 -2.69
C PHE A 207 -0.12 -20.86 -3.73
N MET A 208 -0.35 -19.66 -4.24
CA MET A 208 0.56 -18.98 -5.17
C MET A 208 0.47 -17.46 -4.96
N PRO A 209 1.44 -16.67 -5.43
CA PRO A 209 1.31 -15.22 -5.47
C PRO A 209 -0.01 -14.82 -6.13
N TRP A 210 -0.74 -13.91 -5.53
CA TRP A 210 -2.08 -13.53 -6.00
C TRP A 210 -2.09 -13.12 -7.50
N PHE A 211 -1.00 -12.54 -7.97
CA PHE A 211 -0.86 -12.08 -9.36
C PHE A 211 -0.51 -13.21 -10.34
N GLU A 212 -0.14 -14.39 -9.86
CA GLU A 212 0.11 -15.59 -10.67
C GLU A 212 -1.15 -16.46 -10.85
N VAL A 213 -2.24 -16.17 -10.14
CA VAL A 213 -3.47 -16.96 -10.24
C VAL A 213 -4.02 -16.90 -11.67
N PRO A 214 -4.16 -18.06 -12.32
CA PRO A 214 -4.70 -18.12 -13.67
C PRO A 214 -6.13 -17.55 -13.77
N GLY A 215 -6.38 -16.76 -14.79
CA GLY A 215 -7.71 -16.19 -15.00
C GLY A 215 -8.10 -15.05 -14.04
N ARG A 216 -7.17 -14.48 -13.25
CA ARG A 216 -7.48 -13.32 -12.42
C ARG A 216 -8.14 -12.21 -13.25
N ARG A 217 -9.19 -11.61 -12.72
CA ARG A 217 -10.03 -10.67 -13.47
C ARG A 217 -9.35 -9.30 -13.70
N THR A 218 -8.22 -9.05 -13.05
CA THR A 218 -7.36 -7.88 -13.29
C THR A 218 -6.28 -8.11 -14.35
N ALA A 219 -6.18 -9.29 -14.99
CA ALA A 219 -5.11 -9.65 -15.92
C ALA A 219 -4.97 -8.71 -17.14
N LYS A 220 -6.05 -7.98 -17.52
CA LYS A 220 -6.04 -7.00 -18.61
C LYS A 220 -5.62 -5.58 -18.16
N HIS A 221 -5.28 -5.39 -16.89
CA HIS A 221 -4.85 -4.13 -16.31
C HIS A 221 -3.47 -4.27 -15.71
N THR A 222 -2.69 -3.21 -15.71
CA THR A 222 -1.48 -3.15 -14.89
C THR A 222 -1.90 -2.90 -13.44
N VAL A 223 -1.33 -3.67 -12.50
CA VAL A 223 -1.56 -3.47 -11.06
C VAL A 223 -0.24 -3.10 -10.40
N ALA A 224 -0.18 -1.92 -9.75
CA ALA A 224 0.97 -1.50 -8.96
C ALA A 224 0.69 -1.72 -7.47
N PHE A 225 1.70 -2.22 -6.73
CA PHE A 225 1.58 -2.51 -5.31
C PHE A 225 2.93 -2.41 -4.57
N GLY A 226 2.86 -2.24 -3.24
CA GLY A 226 3.96 -2.24 -2.28
C GLY A 226 4.00 -3.51 -1.43
N HIS A 227 4.11 -3.34 -0.10
CA HIS A 227 3.90 -4.34 0.96
C HIS A 227 4.85 -5.55 0.97
N TRP A 228 5.33 -6.03 -0.16
CA TRP A 228 6.06 -7.29 -0.28
C TRP A 228 7.56 -7.07 -0.52
N SER A 229 8.27 -6.64 0.52
CA SER A 229 9.67 -6.20 0.44
C SER A 229 10.66 -7.28 -0.03
N THR A 230 10.33 -8.55 0.15
CA THR A 230 11.18 -9.68 -0.28
C THR A 230 10.97 -10.08 -1.74
N LEU A 231 9.98 -9.49 -2.43
CA LEU A 231 9.67 -9.80 -3.82
C LEU A 231 10.65 -9.13 -4.80
N GLY A 232 11.04 -7.90 -4.51
CA GLY A 232 11.88 -7.10 -5.38
C GLY A 232 11.20 -6.65 -6.68
N TRP A 233 11.97 -6.04 -7.57
CA TRP A 233 11.48 -5.61 -8.87
C TRP A 233 11.32 -6.80 -9.82
N LEU A 234 10.11 -7.00 -10.34
CA LEU A 234 9.77 -8.15 -11.21
C LEU A 234 10.07 -7.91 -12.70
N GLY A 235 10.25 -6.66 -13.13
CA GLY A 235 10.48 -6.34 -14.55
C GLY A 235 9.29 -6.67 -15.46
N ARG A 236 8.08 -6.69 -14.93
CA ARG A 236 6.83 -7.03 -15.64
C ARG A 236 6.05 -5.79 -16.04
N HIS A 237 5.10 -5.95 -17.00
CA HIS A 237 4.19 -4.88 -17.42
C HIS A 237 2.79 -5.03 -16.81
N ASP A 238 2.41 -6.22 -16.39
CA ASP A 238 1.09 -6.49 -15.82
C ASP A 238 1.02 -6.29 -14.30
N VAL A 239 2.17 -6.41 -13.60
CA VAL A 239 2.30 -6.15 -12.16
C VAL A 239 3.59 -5.41 -11.85
N LEU A 240 3.50 -4.38 -11.02
CA LEU A 240 4.57 -3.47 -10.64
C LEU A 240 4.76 -3.52 -9.12
N ALA A 241 5.68 -4.38 -8.65
CA ALA A 241 6.04 -4.50 -7.25
C ALA A 241 7.10 -3.45 -6.90
N LEU A 242 6.82 -2.54 -5.98
CA LEU A 242 7.68 -1.38 -5.69
C LEU A 242 8.22 -1.31 -4.26
N ASP A 243 7.78 -2.18 -3.35
CA ASP A 243 8.44 -2.28 -2.05
C ASP A 243 9.80 -2.98 -2.22
N SER A 244 10.85 -2.23 -2.06
CA SER A 244 12.23 -2.69 -2.18
C SER A 244 12.98 -2.64 -0.84
N GLY A 245 12.23 -2.64 0.26
CA GLY A 245 12.74 -2.81 1.62
C GLY A 245 13.55 -1.62 2.14
N CYS A 246 13.11 -0.39 1.92
CA CYS A 246 13.81 0.82 2.37
C CYS A 246 14.20 0.73 3.85
N VAL A 247 13.26 0.45 4.73
CA VAL A 247 13.47 0.39 6.18
C VAL A 247 14.43 -0.73 6.61
N TRP A 248 14.55 -1.77 5.80
CA TRP A 248 15.45 -2.91 6.01
C TRP A 248 16.86 -2.71 5.45
N GLY A 249 17.18 -1.52 4.92
CA GLY A 249 18.47 -1.24 4.29
C GLY A 249 18.53 -1.62 2.80
N GLY A 250 17.39 -1.85 2.19
CA GLY A 250 17.24 -2.01 0.74
C GLY A 250 17.27 -0.66 0.00
N CYS A 251 16.32 -0.45 -0.89
CA CYS A 251 16.15 0.81 -1.62
C CYS A 251 14.75 1.37 -1.39
N LEU A 252 14.59 2.68 -1.58
CA LEU A 252 13.30 3.29 -1.87
C LEU A 252 13.17 3.44 -3.39
N SER A 253 12.08 2.91 -3.93
CA SER A 253 11.85 2.85 -5.37
C SER A 253 10.80 3.85 -5.80
N ALA A 254 11.09 4.58 -6.87
CA ALA A 254 10.11 5.29 -7.67
C ALA A 254 10.05 4.68 -9.08
N LEU A 255 8.86 4.47 -9.60
CA LEU A 255 8.64 4.10 -10.99
C LEU A 255 8.00 5.28 -11.71
N ARG A 256 8.73 5.87 -12.65
CA ARG A 256 8.15 6.81 -13.60
C ARG A 256 7.31 6.03 -14.59
N VAL A 257 6.05 6.42 -14.74
CA VAL A 257 5.15 5.83 -15.73
C VAL A 257 4.55 6.91 -16.61
N ALA A 258 4.46 6.60 -17.92
CA ALA A 258 3.84 7.45 -18.93
C ALA A 258 2.99 6.59 -19.88
N ALA A 259 2.07 7.23 -20.59
CA ALA A 259 1.32 6.54 -21.63
C ALA A 259 2.29 6.08 -22.73
N GLY A 260 2.24 4.81 -23.08
CA GLY A 260 2.93 4.31 -24.27
C GLY A 260 2.27 4.83 -25.55
N GLY A 261 2.93 4.60 -26.68
CA GLY A 261 2.37 4.86 -28.00
C GLY A 261 1.07 4.07 -28.23
N LYS A 262 0.44 4.29 -29.37
CA LYS A 262 -0.78 3.54 -29.76
C LYS A 262 -0.45 2.03 -29.75
N ASP A 263 -1.21 1.27 -28.97
CA ASP A 263 -1.06 -0.18 -28.80
C ASP A 263 0.28 -0.62 -28.16
N GLN A 264 1.04 0.30 -27.55
CA GLN A 264 2.24 0.01 -26.78
C GLN A 264 1.95 -0.05 -25.29
N PRO A 265 2.67 -0.88 -24.50
CA PRO A 265 2.59 -0.86 -23.06
C PRO A 265 2.99 0.51 -22.49
N MET A 266 2.60 0.79 -21.24
CA MET A 266 3.08 1.98 -20.52
C MET A 266 4.60 2.01 -20.50
N GLU A 267 5.17 3.19 -20.76
CA GLU A 267 6.60 3.43 -20.54
C GLU A 267 6.91 3.38 -19.05
N GLN A 268 8.00 2.73 -18.70
CA GLN A 268 8.40 2.49 -17.32
C GLN A 268 9.89 2.79 -17.15
N GLU A 269 10.23 3.57 -16.11
CA GLU A 269 11.61 3.85 -15.73
C GLU A 269 11.73 3.70 -14.21
N LEU A 270 12.48 2.69 -13.76
CA LEU A 270 12.72 2.45 -12.34
C LEU A 270 13.88 3.31 -11.84
N ILE A 271 13.63 4.10 -10.80
CA ILE A 271 14.61 4.95 -10.12
C ILE A 271 14.68 4.49 -8.66
N GLN A 272 15.89 4.27 -8.16
CA GLN A 272 16.09 3.76 -6.80
C GLN A 272 17.15 4.56 -6.06
N VAL A 273 16.92 4.78 -4.76
CA VAL A 273 17.94 5.33 -3.85
C VAL A 273 18.22 4.33 -2.74
N LYS A 274 19.47 4.08 -2.43
CA LYS A 274 19.89 3.19 -1.36
C LYS A 274 19.48 3.77 -0.01
N CYS A 275 18.91 2.94 0.88
CA CYS A 275 18.47 3.35 2.21
C CYS A 275 19.39 2.85 3.32
N PRO A 276 19.59 3.61 4.39
CA PRO A 276 20.18 3.08 5.61
C PRO A 276 19.23 2.08 6.26
N GLN A 277 19.76 1.07 6.89
CA GLN A 277 18.97 0.11 7.66
C GLN A 277 18.46 0.78 8.95
N ALA A 278 17.14 0.97 9.05
CA ALA A 278 16.50 1.51 10.24
C ALA A 278 16.10 0.41 11.23
N GLN A 279 15.70 -0.75 10.73
CA GLN A 279 15.36 -1.94 11.54
C GLN A 279 15.96 -3.21 10.93
N LYS A 280 16.19 -4.22 11.79
CA LYS A 280 16.61 -5.56 11.35
C LYS A 280 15.39 -6.38 10.98
N PRO A 281 15.39 -7.09 9.81
CA PRO A 281 14.34 -8.03 9.46
C PRO A 281 14.23 -9.16 10.50
N GLY A 282 13.03 -9.64 10.78
CA GLY A 282 12.81 -10.88 11.50
C GLY A 282 13.04 -10.89 13.02
N LEU A 283 13.36 -9.76 13.67
CA LEU A 283 13.47 -9.67 15.15
C LEU A 283 12.21 -9.15 15.81
#